data_ce9ba45e52f72e529b40ca4b22e32177
#
_entry.id   ce9ba45e52f72e529b40ca4b22e32177
#
_cell.length_a   1.000
_cell.length_b   1.000
_cell.length_c   1.000
_cell.angle_alpha   90.00
_cell.angle_beta   90.00
_cell.angle_gamma   90.00
#
_symmetry.space_group_name_H-M   'P 1'
#
loop_
_entity.id
_entity.type
_entity.pdbx_description
1 polymer ?
#
loop_
_entity_poly.entity_id
_entity_poly.type
_entity_poly.pdbx_seq_one_letter_code
_entity_poly.pdbx_strand_id
1 'polypeptide(L)'
;MPRHKSPNRNEAENPATQTNSRRDFLKGATTVAAGLMMPGALNAQTAEALPTVKLGSHRVSRLIVGSNPIFGYSHFNYILDRLMREYFTDERIVKLMQDCEKHGINTWQASFNYNLKRQLSKIRGAGCNIQFICLAASWHYDEKMGRTPEDVLEGTIKCAQASMELKPIGIAFHGGATDILFRAGKIDQIRTYIDRVHDMGTLAGISTHNPQILETLHEKGLGNDFYMAGLQYLTRRPEEWMKEIGAHPLDEGWIDSDPPRMAAAVRKVDKPTLVYKVLAAGRKCRSEEQKRQAIEWAYKNIKPIDATIIGLFPKFSDQVTETAQMVREVLA
;
A
#
# COMPACT_ATOMS: atom_id res chain seq x y z
N MET A 1 41.23 44.72 -24.13
CA MET A 1 41.85 45.72 -23.22
C MET A 1 40.76 46.46 -22.44
N PRO A 2 40.94 46.76 -21.15
CA PRO A 2 42.16 46.58 -20.34
C PRO A 2 41.93 45.67 -19.10
N ARG A 3 43.07 45.23 -18.56
CA ARG A 3 43.26 44.49 -17.33
C ARG A 3 42.98 45.38 -16.11
N HIS A 4 42.36 44.87 -15.06
CA HIS A 4 42.44 45.44 -13.72
C HIS A 4 43.01 44.47 -12.70
N LYS A 5 43.96 45.05 -11.96
CA LYS A 5 44.87 44.47 -11.00
C LYS A 5 44.18 44.09 -9.70
N SER A 6 44.69 43.04 -9.05
CA SER A 6 44.45 42.68 -7.64
C SER A 6 45.10 43.71 -6.70
N PRO A 7 44.64 43.87 -5.48
CA PRO A 7 45.48 44.25 -4.35
C PRO A 7 45.52 43.18 -3.25
N ASN A 8 46.75 42.96 -2.88
CA ASN A 8 47.41 42.58 -1.64
C ASN A 8 46.67 41.95 -0.44
N ARG A 9 47.39 40.96 0.06
CA ARG A 9 47.35 40.30 1.35
C ARG A 9 47.38 41.29 2.52
N ASN A 10 46.62 40.96 3.59
CA ASN A 10 47.03 41.26 4.96
C ASN A 10 46.90 39.96 5.77
N GLU A 11 48.02 39.58 6.41
CA GLU A 11 48.21 38.53 7.40
C GLU A 11 47.41 38.89 8.66
N ALA A 12 46.66 37.95 9.21
CA ALA A 12 46.20 37.99 10.58
C ALA A 12 46.31 36.61 11.19
N GLU A 13 46.89 36.59 12.32
CA GLU A 13 47.47 35.52 13.14
C GLU A 13 46.49 34.36 13.44
N ASN A 14 47.10 33.17 13.50
CA ASN A 14 46.52 31.87 13.77
C ASN A 14 46.58 31.58 15.30
N PRO A 15 45.49 31.36 16.02
CA PRO A 15 45.58 30.79 17.35
C PRO A 15 45.59 29.27 17.30
N ALA A 16 46.55 28.72 18.01
CA ALA A 16 46.95 27.33 18.12
C ALA A 16 45.78 26.33 18.26
N THR A 17 45.77 25.35 17.38
CA THR A 17 45.03 24.10 17.47
C THR A 17 45.61 23.21 18.55
N GLN A 18 44.90 23.07 19.67
CA GLN A 18 45.14 21.99 20.64
C GLN A 18 44.65 20.66 20.02
N THR A 19 45.56 19.83 19.63
CA THR A 19 45.31 18.42 19.26
C THR A 19 45.12 17.60 20.51
N ASN A 20 43.90 17.31 20.88
CA ASN A 20 43.59 16.30 21.91
C ASN A 20 43.95 14.90 21.34
N SER A 21 44.95 14.27 21.93
CA SER A 21 45.45 12.95 21.58
C SER A 21 44.42 11.87 21.94
N ARG A 22 44.28 10.85 21.07
CA ARG A 22 43.52 9.62 21.32
C ARG A 22 43.79 8.95 22.68
N ARG A 23 44.90 9.29 23.33
CA ARG A 23 45.31 8.78 24.63
C ARG A 23 44.56 9.42 25.82
N ASP A 24 44.08 10.63 25.64
CA ASP A 24 43.37 11.35 26.75
C ASP A 24 41.89 10.99 26.76
N PHE A 25 41.33 10.52 25.63
CA PHE A 25 39.97 9.97 25.56
C PHE A 25 39.86 8.62 26.30
N LEU A 26 40.90 7.81 26.34
CA LEU A 26 40.88 6.50 27.02
C LEU A 26 41.16 6.56 28.52
N LYS A 27 41.63 7.69 29.07
CA LYS A 27 41.85 7.86 30.52
C LYS A 27 40.66 8.36 31.26
N GLY A 28 39.64 8.88 30.57
CA GLY A 28 38.36 9.33 31.18
C GLY A 28 37.32 8.23 31.37
N ALA A 29 37.58 6.99 30.94
CA ALA A 29 36.58 5.91 30.93
C ALA A 29 36.68 4.89 32.06
N THR A 30 37.54 5.14 33.11
CA THR A 30 37.79 4.14 34.17
C THR A 30 37.53 4.64 35.56
N THR A 31 36.50 5.41 35.82
CA THR A 31 36.06 5.68 37.20
C THR A 31 34.58 6.05 37.26
N VAL A 32 33.69 5.13 36.90
CA VAL A 32 32.33 5.00 37.47
C VAL A 32 31.84 3.57 37.17
N ALA A 33 32.29 2.62 37.93
CA ALA A 33 31.75 1.28 37.91
C ALA A 33 31.66 0.74 39.34
N ALA A 34 30.79 1.31 40.16
CA ALA A 34 30.24 0.68 41.34
C ALA A 34 29.03 1.51 41.82
N GLY A 35 27.87 1.19 41.29
CA GLY A 35 26.62 1.81 41.69
C GLY A 35 25.43 1.14 41.08
N LEU A 36 24.90 0.10 41.76
CA LEU A 36 23.53 -0.41 41.63
C LEU A 36 23.11 -0.92 40.24
N MET A 37 23.38 -2.21 39.97
CA MET A 37 22.53 -3.02 39.10
C MET A 37 21.15 -3.15 39.76
N MET A 38 20.22 -2.26 39.44
CA MET A 38 18.82 -2.61 39.38
C MET A 38 18.57 -3.18 37.95
N PRO A 39 17.94 -4.35 37.80
CA PRO A 39 17.45 -4.77 36.49
C PRO A 39 16.27 -3.83 36.19
N GLY A 40 16.56 -2.70 35.56
CA GLY A 40 15.55 -1.94 34.86
C GLY A 40 14.98 -2.88 33.80
N ALA A 41 13.82 -3.46 34.09
CA ALA A 41 12.99 -4.02 33.03
C ALA A 41 12.89 -2.95 31.98
N LEU A 42 13.58 -3.16 30.84
CA LEU A 42 13.24 -2.53 29.59
C LEU A 42 11.78 -2.93 29.37
N ASN A 43 10.85 -2.07 29.82
CA ASN A 43 9.51 -2.10 29.32
C ASN A 43 9.63 -1.95 27.81
N ALA A 44 9.73 -3.07 27.12
CA ALA A 44 9.32 -3.14 25.74
C ALA A 44 7.85 -2.73 25.79
N GLN A 45 7.60 -1.44 25.60
CA GLN A 45 6.26 -0.90 25.42
C GLN A 45 5.68 -1.71 24.27
N THR A 46 4.82 -2.68 24.61
CA THR A 46 4.11 -3.47 23.61
C THR A 46 3.39 -2.44 22.77
N ALA A 47 3.83 -2.29 21.53
CA ALA A 47 3.24 -1.31 20.62
C ALA A 47 1.73 -1.56 20.63
N GLU A 48 0.96 -0.54 21.00
CA GLU A 48 -0.50 -0.64 21.07
C GLU A 48 -1.03 -1.22 19.75
N ALA A 49 -1.91 -2.23 19.85
CA ALA A 49 -2.37 -2.96 18.66
C ALA A 49 -3.13 -2.00 17.73
N LEU A 50 -2.89 -2.13 16.41
CA LEU A 50 -3.68 -1.38 15.44
C LEU A 50 -5.17 -1.74 15.56
N PRO A 51 -6.09 -0.76 15.48
CA PRO A 51 -7.51 -1.04 15.41
C PRO A 51 -7.83 -1.97 14.25
N THR A 52 -8.81 -2.87 14.44
CA THR A 52 -9.22 -3.85 13.43
C THR A 52 -10.67 -3.65 13.04
N VAL A 53 -11.02 -4.05 11.81
CA VAL A 53 -12.40 -4.12 11.31
C VAL A 53 -12.78 -5.57 10.99
N LYS A 54 -14.08 -5.82 10.98
CA LYS A 54 -14.62 -7.15 10.61
C LYS A 54 -14.69 -7.27 9.10
N LEU A 55 -14.16 -8.37 8.56
CA LEU A 55 -14.27 -8.75 7.15
C LEU A 55 -14.74 -10.20 7.10
N GLY A 56 -16.03 -10.43 6.92
CA GLY A 56 -16.65 -11.74 7.13
C GLY A 56 -16.43 -12.25 8.56
N SER A 57 -15.82 -13.45 8.69
CA SER A 57 -15.39 -14.03 9.97
C SER A 57 -14.02 -13.55 10.44
N HIS A 58 -13.27 -12.80 9.60
CA HIS A 58 -11.92 -12.35 9.87
C HIS A 58 -11.90 -10.96 10.52
N ARG A 59 -10.84 -10.71 11.29
CA ARG A 59 -10.50 -9.37 11.76
C ARG A 59 -9.24 -8.90 11.04
N VAL A 60 -9.37 -7.85 10.26
CA VAL A 60 -8.25 -7.24 9.53
C VAL A 60 -7.86 -5.91 10.17
N SER A 61 -6.56 -5.63 10.25
CA SER A 61 -6.08 -4.33 10.74
C SER A 61 -6.58 -3.21 9.82
N ARG A 62 -6.89 -2.04 10.39
CA ARG A 62 -7.32 -0.89 9.60
C ARG A 62 -6.25 -0.38 8.64
N LEU A 63 -4.99 -0.75 8.86
CA LEU A 63 -3.89 -0.62 7.91
C LEU A 63 -3.55 -2.01 7.35
N ILE A 64 -3.61 -2.16 6.03
CA ILE A 64 -3.27 -3.37 5.27
C ILE A 64 -2.03 -3.05 4.44
N VAL A 65 -1.03 -3.96 4.42
CA VAL A 65 0.14 -3.77 3.55
C VAL A 65 -0.19 -4.13 2.10
N GLY A 66 0.11 -3.21 1.17
CA GLY A 66 -0.08 -3.39 -0.27
C GLY A 66 1.16 -3.93 -0.96
N SER A 67 0.98 -4.62 -2.08
CA SER A 67 2.05 -5.34 -2.77
C SER A 67 2.75 -4.57 -3.88
N ASN A 68 2.23 -3.42 -4.31
CA ASN A 68 2.76 -2.74 -5.49
C ASN A 68 4.27 -2.47 -5.43
N PRO A 69 4.85 -1.97 -4.33
CA PRO A 69 6.30 -1.82 -4.23
C PRO A 69 7.05 -3.15 -4.31
N ILE A 70 6.49 -4.23 -3.74
CA ILE A 70 7.12 -5.56 -3.71
C ILE A 70 7.33 -6.10 -5.14
N PHE A 71 6.40 -5.82 -6.04
CA PHE A 71 6.44 -6.30 -7.43
C PHE A 71 6.93 -5.24 -8.43
N GLY A 72 7.34 -4.05 -7.95
CA GLY A 72 7.82 -2.98 -8.80
C GLY A 72 6.73 -2.33 -9.65
N TYR A 73 5.56 -2.13 -9.05
CA TYR A 73 4.47 -1.35 -9.63
C TYR A 73 4.39 0.01 -8.91
N SER A 74 5.36 0.90 -9.18
CA SER A 74 5.43 2.19 -8.49
C SER A 74 4.31 3.15 -8.86
N HIS A 75 3.71 3.00 -10.02
CA HIS A 75 2.81 4.01 -10.62
C HIS A 75 3.47 5.40 -10.72
N PHE A 76 4.79 5.43 -10.92
CA PHE A 76 5.56 6.67 -10.99
C PHE A 76 6.49 6.73 -12.19
N ASN A 77 7.43 5.78 -12.30
CA ASN A 77 8.29 5.62 -13.47
C ASN A 77 9.04 4.29 -13.45
N TYR A 78 9.56 3.91 -14.62
CA TYR A 78 10.32 2.65 -14.82
C TYR A 78 11.56 2.51 -13.93
N ILE A 79 12.25 3.62 -13.62
CA ILE A 79 13.46 3.58 -12.79
C ILE A 79 13.10 3.17 -11.36
N LEU A 80 12.02 3.74 -10.81
CA LEU A 80 11.53 3.36 -9.49
C LEU A 80 10.99 1.93 -9.45
N ASP A 81 10.31 1.50 -10.51
CA ASP A 81 9.85 0.11 -10.65
C ASP A 81 11.02 -0.87 -10.57
N ARG A 82 12.10 -0.58 -11.31
CA ARG A 82 13.32 -1.39 -11.31
C ARG A 82 13.98 -1.39 -9.93
N LEU A 83 14.13 -0.22 -9.31
CA LEU A 83 14.72 -0.09 -7.97
C LEU A 83 13.94 -0.89 -6.92
N MET A 84 12.62 -0.89 -7.00
CA MET A 84 11.74 -1.69 -6.13
C MET A 84 11.95 -3.18 -6.35
N ARG A 85 11.94 -3.66 -7.60
CA ARG A 85 12.19 -5.08 -7.93
C ARG A 85 13.58 -5.56 -7.48
N GLU A 86 14.62 -4.75 -7.66
CA GLU A 86 15.98 -5.07 -7.21
C GLU A 86 16.11 -5.08 -5.68
N TYR A 87 15.32 -4.27 -4.99
CA TYR A 87 15.32 -4.23 -3.54
C TYR A 87 14.62 -5.44 -2.92
N PHE A 88 13.45 -5.85 -3.42
CA PHE A 88 12.64 -6.89 -2.79
C PHE A 88 13.09 -8.30 -3.18
N THR A 89 14.07 -8.84 -2.44
CA THR A 89 14.34 -10.29 -2.41
C THR A 89 13.32 -11.02 -1.56
N ASP A 90 13.24 -12.35 -1.67
CA ASP A 90 12.35 -13.15 -0.83
C ASP A 90 12.59 -12.93 0.67
N GLU A 91 13.85 -12.80 1.09
CA GLU A 91 14.23 -12.56 2.49
C GLU A 91 13.73 -11.20 2.98
N ARG A 92 13.80 -10.15 2.14
CA ARG A 92 13.28 -8.83 2.47
C ARG A 92 11.77 -8.79 2.49
N ILE A 93 11.10 -9.58 1.65
CA ILE A 93 9.65 -9.74 1.71
C ILE A 93 9.22 -10.42 3.00
N VAL A 94 9.91 -11.51 3.39
CA VAL A 94 9.65 -12.20 4.68
C VAL A 94 9.85 -11.22 5.84
N LYS A 95 10.98 -10.50 5.87
CA LYS A 95 11.25 -9.51 6.92
C LYS A 95 10.18 -8.41 6.95
N LEU A 96 9.76 -7.88 5.80
CA LEU A 96 8.70 -6.88 5.73
C LEU A 96 7.41 -7.40 6.38
N MET A 97 7.00 -8.64 6.09
CA MET A 97 5.78 -9.21 6.66
C MET A 97 5.88 -9.46 8.15
N GLN A 98 7.05 -9.90 8.64
CA GLN A 98 7.31 -10.04 10.08
C GLN A 98 7.30 -8.68 10.80
N ASP A 99 7.90 -7.65 10.20
CA ASP A 99 7.86 -6.29 10.74
C ASP A 99 6.42 -5.74 10.75
N CYS A 100 5.64 -6.00 9.68
CA CYS A 100 4.22 -5.65 9.63
C CYS A 100 3.44 -6.31 10.77
N GLU A 101 3.57 -7.63 10.95
CA GLU A 101 2.88 -8.38 12.02
C GLU A 101 3.27 -7.86 13.40
N LYS A 102 4.56 -7.62 13.64
CA LYS A 102 5.08 -7.04 14.89
C LYS A 102 4.44 -5.69 15.22
N HIS A 103 4.13 -4.88 14.21
CA HIS A 103 3.48 -3.58 14.37
C HIS A 103 1.95 -3.63 14.24
N GLY A 104 1.34 -4.83 14.28
CA GLY A 104 -0.10 -5.02 14.28
C GLY A 104 -0.76 -4.94 12.90
N ILE A 105 0.01 -4.86 11.80
CA ILE A 105 -0.48 -4.99 10.43
C ILE A 105 -0.61 -6.48 10.14
N ASN A 106 -1.84 -7.00 10.18
CA ASN A 106 -2.09 -8.44 10.14
C ASN A 106 -2.55 -8.97 8.78
N THR A 107 -2.61 -8.12 7.75
CA THR A 107 -3.13 -8.49 6.44
C THR A 107 -2.27 -7.93 5.32
N TRP A 108 -1.95 -8.79 4.35
CA TRP A 108 -1.28 -8.45 3.10
C TRP A 108 -2.26 -8.55 1.94
N GLN A 109 -2.37 -7.51 1.13
CA GLN A 109 -3.12 -7.52 -0.13
C GLN A 109 -2.16 -7.53 -1.32
N ALA A 110 -2.35 -8.49 -2.23
CA ALA A 110 -1.57 -8.58 -3.45
C ALA A 110 -2.38 -9.01 -4.67
N SER A 111 -1.96 -8.52 -5.85
CA SER A 111 -2.41 -9.07 -7.13
C SER A 111 -1.85 -10.46 -7.34
N PHE A 112 -2.66 -11.38 -7.88
CA PHE A 112 -2.21 -12.74 -8.18
C PHE A 112 -0.99 -12.71 -9.10
N ASN A 113 0.01 -13.51 -8.76
CA ASN A 113 1.12 -13.90 -9.65
C ASN A 113 1.71 -15.22 -9.17
N TYR A 114 2.40 -15.93 -10.05
CA TYR A 114 2.91 -17.27 -9.76
C TYR A 114 4.03 -17.34 -8.71
N ASN A 115 4.67 -16.21 -8.37
CA ASN A 115 5.67 -16.14 -7.30
C ASN A 115 5.05 -16.15 -5.89
N LEU A 116 3.76 -15.78 -5.76
CA LEU A 116 3.08 -15.67 -4.47
C LEU A 116 3.08 -16.98 -3.68
N LYS A 117 2.94 -18.12 -4.35
CA LYS A 117 2.98 -19.44 -3.68
C LYS A 117 4.29 -19.64 -2.92
N ARG A 118 5.42 -19.37 -3.60
CA ARG A 118 6.75 -19.46 -2.99
C ARG A 118 6.93 -18.42 -1.88
N GLN A 119 6.53 -17.18 -2.11
CA GLN A 119 6.67 -16.09 -1.14
C GLN A 119 5.84 -16.35 0.13
N LEU A 120 4.56 -16.70 -0.01
CA LEU A 120 3.69 -17.03 1.13
C LEU A 120 4.17 -18.27 1.89
N SER A 121 4.71 -19.27 1.18
CA SER A 121 5.33 -20.43 1.82
C SER A 121 6.53 -20.03 2.69
N LYS A 122 7.43 -19.15 2.20
CA LYS A 122 8.56 -18.63 2.97
C LYS A 122 8.11 -17.79 4.16
N ILE A 123 7.13 -16.91 3.97
CA ILE A 123 6.55 -16.06 5.03
C ILE A 123 5.99 -16.92 6.15
N ARG A 124 5.14 -17.91 5.81
CA ARG A 124 4.54 -18.83 6.77
C ARG A 124 5.57 -19.75 7.42
N GLY A 125 6.54 -20.24 6.65
CA GLY A 125 7.66 -21.04 7.15
C GLY A 125 8.55 -20.28 8.14
N ALA A 126 8.60 -18.96 8.07
CA ALA A 126 9.28 -18.07 9.02
C ALA A 126 8.40 -17.72 10.26
N GLY A 127 7.25 -18.38 10.44
CA GLY A 127 6.35 -18.20 11.58
C GLY A 127 5.45 -16.96 11.51
N CYS A 128 5.40 -16.26 10.38
CA CYS A 128 4.53 -15.11 10.19
C CYS A 128 3.12 -15.55 9.78
N ASN A 129 2.09 -15.11 10.52
CA ASN A 129 0.69 -15.49 10.34
C ASN A 129 -0.15 -14.43 9.62
N ILE A 130 0.49 -13.59 8.83
CA ILE A 130 -0.20 -12.52 8.09
C ILE A 130 -1.30 -13.11 7.20
N GLN A 131 -2.52 -12.55 7.29
CA GLN A 131 -3.64 -12.90 6.44
C GLN A 131 -3.40 -12.41 5.02
N PHE A 132 -4.07 -13.02 4.04
CA PHE A 132 -3.85 -12.70 2.64
C PHE A 132 -5.16 -12.41 1.91
N ILE A 133 -5.23 -11.27 1.19
CA ILE A 133 -6.31 -10.91 0.27
C ILE A 133 -5.73 -10.88 -1.14
N CYS A 134 -6.33 -11.65 -2.05
CA CYS A 134 -5.93 -11.73 -3.44
C CYS A 134 -6.72 -10.74 -4.31
N LEU A 135 -6.05 -10.13 -5.28
CA LEU A 135 -6.69 -9.36 -6.35
C LEU A 135 -6.53 -10.15 -7.66
N ALA A 136 -7.66 -10.59 -8.21
CA ALA A 136 -7.70 -11.46 -9.38
C ALA A 136 -8.07 -10.69 -10.67
N ALA A 137 -7.35 -10.97 -11.76
CA ALA A 137 -7.67 -10.51 -13.10
C ALA A 137 -7.24 -11.56 -14.14
N SER A 138 -7.88 -11.57 -15.31
CA SER A 138 -7.55 -12.47 -16.39
C SER A 138 -6.07 -12.41 -16.80
N TRP A 139 -5.52 -11.22 -16.94
CA TRP A 139 -4.11 -11.00 -17.31
C TRP A 139 -3.10 -11.29 -16.17
N HIS A 140 -3.55 -11.51 -14.95
CA HIS A 140 -2.71 -12.03 -13.86
C HIS A 140 -2.58 -13.55 -13.94
N TYR A 141 -3.58 -14.22 -14.50
CA TYR A 141 -3.59 -15.65 -14.74
C TYR A 141 -2.83 -16.03 -16.01
N ASP A 142 -3.13 -15.34 -17.11
CA ASP A 142 -2.44 -15.49 -18.39
C ASP A 142 -2.36 -14.13 -19.08
N GLU A 143 -1.14 -13.63 -19.30
CA GLU A 143 -0.87 -12.35 -19.96
C GLU A 143 -1.40 -12.28 -21.39
N LYS A 144 -1.59 -13.44 -22.04
CA LYS A 144 -2.12 -13.56 -23.41
C LYS A 144 -3.65 -13.53 -23.47
N MET A 145 -4.32 -13.64 -22.33
CA MET A 145 -5.78 -13.52 -22.31
C MET A 145 -6.22 -12.17 -22.86
N GLY A 146 -7.20 -12.19 -23.76
CA GLY A 146 -7.82 -11.00 -24.30
C GLY A 146 -8.43 -10.12 -23.20
N ARG A 147 -8.78 -8.90 -23.60
CA ARG A 147 -9.47 -7.94 -22.71
C ARG A 147 -10.90 -7.68 -23.20
N THR A 148 -11.50 -8.64 -23.90
CA THR A 148 -12.93 -8.62 -24.14
C THR A 148 -13.68 -8.85 -22.81
N PRO A 149 -14.93 -8.43 -22.69
CA PRO A 149 -15.72 -8.69 -21.49
C PRO A 149 -15.78 -10.18 -21.10
N GLU A 150 -15.88 -11.07 -22.10
CA GLU A 150 -15.94 -12.52 -21.94
C GLU A 150 -14.62 -13.07 -21.42
N ASP A 151 -13.50 -12.72 -22.06
CA ASP A 151 -12.15 -13.14 -21.63
C ASP A 151 -11.84 -12.65 -20.22
N VAL A 152 -12.24 -11.41 -19.91
CA VAL A 152 -12.02 -10.80 -18.60
C VAL A 152 -12.77 -11.55 -17.51
N LEU A 153 -14.04 -11.89 -17.72
CA LEU A 153 -14.84 -12.61 -16.73
C LEU A 153 -14.29 -14.03 -16.52
N GLU A 154 -14.15 -14.80 -17.58
CA GLU A 154 -13.69 -16.20 -17.53
C GLU A 154 -12.27 -16.29 -16.95
N GLY A 155 -11.35 -15.46 -17.45
CA GLY A 155 -9.97 -15.47 -16.97
C GLY A 155 -9.82 -15.01 -15.54
N THR A 156 -10.66 -14.07 -15.06
CA THR A 156 -10.64 -13.65 -13.64
C THR A 156 -11.18 -14.75 -12.75
N ILE A 157 -12.17 -15.54 -13.19
CA ILE A 157 -12.65 -16.72 -12.46
C ILE A 157 -11.52 -17.78 -12.37
N LYS A 158 -10.84 -18.07 -13.47
CA LYS A 158 -9.67 -18.98 -13.49
C LYS A 158 -8.55 -18.50 -12.56
N CYS A 159 -8.28 -17.18 -12.56
CA CYS A 159 -7.33 -16.56 -11.64
C CYS A 159 -7.73 -16.75 -10.17
N ALA A 160 -9.02 -16.55 -9.85
CA ALA A 160 -9.53 -16.77 -8.51
C ALA A 160 -9.38 -18.25 -8.07
N GLN A 161 -9.71 -19.20 -8.95
CA GLN A 161 -9.52 -20.63 -8.69
C GLN A 161 -8.05 -20.97 -8.40
N ALA A 162 -7.12 -20.47 -9.24
CA ALA A 162 -5.68 -20.68 -9.03
C ALA A 162 -5.19 -20.06 -7.72
N SER A 163 -5.77 -18.93 -7.29
CA SER A 163 -5.37 -18.26 -6.06
C SER A 163 -5.77 -19.00 -4.79
N MET A 164 -6.68 -19.97 -4.84
CA MET A 164 -7.10 -20.75 -3.66
C MET A 164 -5.97 -21.56 -3.02
N GLU A 165 -4.94 -21.94 -3.78
CA GLU A 165 -3.73 -22.56 -3.22
C GLU A 165 -3.00 -21.65 -2.21
N LEU A 166 -3.19 -20.35 -2.31
CA LEU A 166 -2.59 -19.34 -1.44
C LEU A 166 -3.33 -19.19 -0.11
N LYS A 167 -4.49 -19.83 0.04
CA LYS A 167 -5.40 -19.73 1.19
C LYS A 167 -5.76 -18.28 1.51
N PRO A 168 -6.33 -17.53 0.57
CA PRO A 168 -6.77 -16.15 0.80
C PRO A 168 -7.99 -16.11 1.71
N ILE A 169 -8.10 -15.07 2.55
CA ILE A 169 -9.32 -14.80 3.32
C ILE A 169 -10.39 -14.11 2.46
N GLY A 170 -10.02 -13.61 1.30
CA GLY A 170 -10.92 -13.00 0.32
C GLY A 170 -10.22 -12.79 -1.02
N ILE A 171 -11.00 -12.83 -2.10
CA ILE A 171 -10.51 -12.61 -3.46
C ILE A 171 -11.36 -11.50 -4.11
N ALA A 172 -10.69 -10.42 -4.53
CA ALA A 172 -11.34 -9.28 -5.18
C ALA A 172 -11.22 -9.36 -6.70
N PHE A 173 -12.30 -9.05 -7.40
CA PHE A 173 -12.32 -8.80 -8.84
C PHE A 173 -11.57 -7.51 -9.15
N HIS A 174 -10.62 -7.52 -10.08
CA HIS A 174 -9.74 -6.38 -10.34
C HIS A 174 -10.46 -5.16 -10.88
N GLY A 175 -10.07 -3.96 -10.43
CA GLY A 175 -10.74 -2.71 -10.80
C GLY A 175 -10.76 -2.42 -12.31
N GLY A 176 -9.65 -2.67 -13.01
CA GLY A 176 -9.62 -2.54 -14.48
C GLY A 176 -10.54 -3.54 -15.19
N ALA A 177 -10.70 -4.75 -14.64
CA ALA A 177 -11.65 -5.74 -15.15
C ALA A 177 -13.11 -5.30 -14.91
N THR A 178 -13.39 -4.75 -13.74
CA THR A 178 -14.69 -4.14 -13.41
C THR A 178 -15.04 -3.03 -14.40
N ASP A 179 -14.08 -2.15 -14.69
CA ASP A 179 -14.28 -1.03 -15.61
C ASP A 179 -14.56 -1.50 -17.05
N ILE A 180 -13.92 -2.60 -17.49
CA ILE A 180 -14.19 -3.20 -18.82
C ILE A 180 -15.64 -3.70 -18.88
N LEU A 181 -16.08 -4.46 -17.88
CA LEU A 181 -17.47 -4.98 -17.82
C LEU A 181 -18.49 -3.85 -17.72
N PHE A 182 -18.21 -2.82 -16.92
CA PHE A 182 -19.09 -1.65 -16.80
C PHE A 182 -19.29 -0.93 -18.13
N ARG A 183 -18.20 -0.64 -18.84
CA ARG A 183 -18.24 0.04 -20.15
C ARG A 183 -18.97 -0.77 -21.21
N ALA A 184 -18.90 -2.09 -21.10
CA ALA A 184 -19.61 -3.00 -21.99
C ALA A 184 -21.09 -3.19 -21.64
N GLY A 185 -21.59 -2.55 -20.57
CA GLY A 185 -22.95 -2.78 -20.06
C GLY A 185 -23.17 -4.16 -19.43
N LYS A 186 -22.08 -4.87 -19.08
CA LYS A 186 -22.08 -6.26 -18.60
C LYS A 186 -21.71 -6.38 -17.10
N ILE A 187 -21.84 -5.29 -16.33
CA ILE A 187 -21.45 -5.24 -14.91
C ILE A 187 -22.15 -6.32 -14.06
N ASP A 188 -23.39 -6.71 -14.43
CA ASP A 188 -24.15 -7.74 -13.72
C ASP A 188 -23.49 -9.14 -13.80
N GLN A 189 -22.64 -9.37 -14.79
CA GLN A 189 -21.89 -10.63 -14.93
C GLN A 189 -20.90 -10.85 -13.79
N ILE A 190 -20.51 -9.82 -13.05
CA ILE A 190 -19.67 -9.96 -11.86
C ILE A 190 -20.34 -10.84 -10.80
N ARG A 191 -21.68 -10.94 -10.78
CA ARG A 191 -22.39 -11.88 -9.90
C ARG A 191 -21.90 -13.30 -10.09
N THR A 192 -21.71 -13.75 -11.33
CA THR A 192 -21.19 -15.09 -11.61
C THR A 192 -19.81 -15.31 -10.98
N TYR A 193 -18.93 -14.29 -11.00
CA TYR A 193 -17.65 -14.36 -10.30
C TYR A 193 -17.82 -14.48 -8.79
N ILE A 194 -18.70 -13.68 -8.20
CA ILE A 194 -18.98 -13.67 -6.76
C ILE A 194 -19.49 -15.05 -6.30
N ASP A 195 -20.48 -15.59 -7.00
CA ASP A 195 -21.02 -16.91 -6.71
C ASP A 195 -19.92 -17.99 -6.75
N ARG A 196 -19.05 -17.95 -7.77
CA ARG A 196 -17.90 -18.88 -7.88
C ARG A 196 -16.91 -18.73 -6.74
N VAL A 197 -16.62 -17.51 -6.28
CA VAL A 197 -15.72 -17.27 -5.15
C VAL A 197 -16.34 -17.77 -3.84
N HIS A 198 -17.64 -17.57 -3.65
CA HIS A 198 -18.38 -18.13 -2.50
C HIS A 198 -18.39 -19.65 -2.52
N ASP A 199 -18.63 -20.29 -3.69
CA ASP A 199 -18.54 -21.75 -3.85
C ASP A 199 -17.17 -22.31 -3.46
N MET A 200 -16.11 -21.54 -3.58
CA MET A 200 -14.76 -21.89 -3.13
C MET A 200 -14.54 -21.69 -1.61
N GLY A 201 -15.52 -21.15 -0.89
CA GLY A 201 -15.48 -20.99 0.57
C GLY A 201 -14.65 -19.80 1.06
N THR A 202 -14.49 -18.75 0.26
CA THR A 202 -13.80 -17.50 0.66
C THR A 202 -14.62 -16.25 0.35
N LEU A 203 -14.22 -15.10 0.89
CA LEU A 203 -14.95 -13.85 0.70
C LEU A 203 -14.73 -13.30 -0.71
N ALA A 204 -15.82 -12.79 -1.32
CA ALA A 204 -15.80 -12.18 -2.64
C ALA A 204 -15.76 -10.65 -2.54
N GLY A 205 -14.74 -10.01 -3.14
CA GLY A 205 -14.63 -8.56 -3.23
C GLY A 205 -14.75 -8.06 -4.67
N ILE A 206 -15.06 -6.77 -4.82
CA ILE A 206 -15.02 -6.07 -6.10
C ILE A 206 -14.18 -4.81 -5.96
N SER A 207 -13.22 -4.62 -6.89
CA SER A 207 -12.38 -3.42 -6.92
C SER A 207 -12.84 -2.45 -8.01
N THR A 208 -12.64 -1.14 -7.80
CA THR A 208 -12.84 -0.11 -8.81
C THR A 208 -12.01 1.13 -8.52
N HIS A 209 -11.72 1.94 -9.57
CA HIS A 209 -11.13 3.27 -9.47
C HIS A 209 -12.16 4.38 -9.74
N ASN A 210 -13.36 4.01 -10.17
CA ASN A 210 -14.40 4.96 -10.57
C ASN A 210 -15.50 5.04 -9.51
N PRO A 211 -15.75 6.21 -8.89
CA PRO A 211 -16.80 6.36 -7.88
C PRO A 211 -18.20 6.03 -8.40
N GLN A 212 -18.50 6.34 -9.66
CA GLN A 212 -19.80 5.99 -10.27
C GLN A 212 -20.00 4.47 -10.35
N ILE A 213 -18.93 3.72 -10.67
CA ILE A 213 -18.98 2.25 -10.70
C ILE A 213 -19.25 1.71 -9.30
N LEU A 214 -18.58 2.26 -8.26
CA LEU A 214 -18.79 1.83 -6.88
C LEU A 214 -20.25 2.00 -6.45
N GLU A 215 -20.85 3.15 -6.76
CA GLU A 215 -22.27 3.43 -6.48
C GLU A 215 -23.18 2.46 -7.26
N THR A 216 -22.93 2.25 -8.54
CA THR A 216 -23.68 1.29 -9.37
C THR A 216 -23.61 -0.14 -8.83
N LEU A 217 -22.43 -0.59 -8.41
CA LEU A 217 -22.25 -1.93 -7.83
C LEU A 217 -23.04 -2.09 -6.52
N HIS A 218 -23.08 -1.04 -5.70
CA HIS A 218 -23.87 -1.01 -4.48
C HIS A 218 -25.37 -1.09 -4.76
N GLU A 219 -25.86 -0.25 -5.66
CA GLU A 219 -27.27 -0.21 -6.08
C GLU A 219 -27.76 -1.56 -6.64
N LYS A 220 -26.90 -2.24 -7.42
CA LYS A 220 -27.23 -3.55 -8.00
C LYS A 220 -27.21 -4.70 -6.98
N GLY A 221 -26.54 -4.54 -5.85
CA GLY A 221 -26.52 -5.55 -4.80
C GLY A 221 -26.05 -6.92 -5.30
N LEU A 222 -24.82 -7.00 -5.87
CA LEU A 222 -24.34 -8.20 -6.55
C LEU A 222 -24.00 -9.36 -5.59
N GLY A 223 -23.99 -9.14 -4.28
CA GLY A 223 -23.76 -10.18 -3.27
C GLY A 223 -22.33 -10.24 -2.73
N ASN A 224 -21.42 -9.38 -3.18
CA ASN A 224 -20.03 -9.31 -2.68
C ASN A 224 -19.97 -9.00 -1.17
N ASP A 225 -18.89 -9.39 -0.51
CA ASP A 225 -18.69 -9.19 0.94
C ASP A 225 -18.00 -7.86 1.26
N PHE A 226 -17.14 -7.37 0.35
CA PHE A 226 -16.39 -6.13 0.52
C PHE A 226 -16.12 -5.45 -0.81
N TYR A 227 -15.70 -4.19 -0.72
CA TYR A 227 -15.17 -3.45 -1.87
C TYR A 227 -13.69 -3.13 -1.70
N MET A 228 -13.01 -2.88 -2.83
CA MET A 228 -11.73 -2.20 -2.87
C MET A 228 -11.88 -0.94 -3.72
N ALA A 229 -11.55 0.23 -3.18
CA ALA A 229 -11.76 1.50 -3.85
C ALA A 229 -10.47 2.33 -3.94
N GLY A 230 -10.05 2.66 -5.16
CA GLY A 230 -8.90 3.54 -5.39
C GLY A 230 -9.30 5.00 -5.21
N LEU A 231 -8.62 5.74 -4.32
CA LEU A 231 -8.87 7.18 -4.14
C LEU A 231 -8.55 8.01 -5.39
N GLN A 232 -7.87 7.43 -6.37
CA GLN A 232 -7.53 8.10 -7.62
C GLN A 232 -8.18 7.37 -8.81
N TYR A 233 -8.86 8.12 -9.67
CA TYR A 233 -9.54 7.57 -10.84
C TYR A 233 -8.58 7.51 -12.04
N LEU A 234 -7.66 6.53 -12.02
CA LEU A 234 -6.63 6.39 -13.05
C LEU A 234 -7.13 5.78 -14.38
N THR A 235 -8.29 5.17 -14.37
CA THR A 235 -8.86 4.46 -15.53
C THR A 235 -9.75 5.36 -16.40
N ARG A 236 -9.64 6.68 -16.27
CA ARG A 236 -10.33 7.63 -17.15
C ARG A 236 -9.96 7.41 -18.60
N ARG A 237 -10.97 7.50 -19.47
CA ARG A 237 -10.78 7.52 -20.93
C ARG A 237 -10.26 8.88 -21.40
N PRO A 238 -9.68 8.96 -22.60
CA PRO A 238 -9.18 10.21 -23.15
C PRO A 238 -10.20 11.35 -23.10
N GLU A 239 -11.46 11.09 -23.50
CA GLU A 239 -12.53 12.09 -23.46
C GLU A 239 -12.90 12.56 -22.03
N GLU A 240 -12.79 11.69 -21.03
CA GLU A 240 -13.00 12.05 -19.63
C GLU A 240 -11.86 12.94 -19.12
N TRP A 241 -10.61 12.69 -19.53
CA TRP A 241 -9.47 13.56 -19.24
C TRP A 241 -9.62 14.93 -19.90
N MET A 242 -10.02 14.99 -21.19
CA MET A 242 -10.29 16.26 -21.86
C MET A 242 -11.36 17.07 -21.14
N LYS A 243 -12.40 16.44 -20.65
CA LYS A 243 -13.47 17.09 -19.89
C LYS A 243 -12.98 17.59 -18.51
N GLU A 244 -12.12 16.80 -17.83
CA GLU A 244 -11.70 17.07 -16.45
C GLU A 244 -10.62 18.16 -16.37
N ILE A 245 -9.61 18.11 -17.25
CA ILE A 245 -8.43 19.00 -17.19
C ILE A 245 -8.07 19.65 -18.53
N GLY A 246 -8.84 19.39 -19.60
CA GLY A 246 -8.56 19.96 -20.93
C GLY A 246 -7.32 19.39 -21.62
N ALA A 247 -6.76 18.28 -21.15
CA ALA A 247 -5.53 17.67 -21.67
C ALA A 247 -5.51 16.16 -21.44
N HIS A 248 -4.62 15.47 -22.16
CA HIS A 248 -4.28 14.07 -21.92
C HIS A 248 -3.00 13.98 -21.08
N PRO A 249 -2.99 13.31 -19.92
CA PRO A 249 -1.75 13.00 -19.21
C PRO A 249 -0.81 12.16 -20.08
N LEU A 250 0.50 12.38 -19.99
CA LEU A 250 1.51 11.56 -20.68
C LEU A 250 1.58 10.14 -20.14
N ASP A 251 1.15 9.96 -18.89
CA ASP A 251 1.13 8.70 -18.16
C ASP A 251 -0.12 8.70 -17.26
N GLU A 252 -0.12 7.98 -16.14
CA GLU A 252 -1.24 8.00 -15.20
C GLU A 252 -1.53 9.41 -14.67
N GLY A 253 -2.74 9.87 -14.84
CA GLY A 253 -3.19 11.17 -14.32
C GLY A 253 -3.61 11.08 -12.86
N TRP A 254 -3.07 11.99 -12.04
CA TRP A 254 -3.36 12.11 -10.60
C TRP A 254 -3.85 13.52 -10.30
N ILE A 255 -5.07 13.65 -9.80
CA ILE A 255 -5.67 14.95 -9.52
C ILE A 255 -6.30 15.00 -8.12
N ASP A 256 -6.20 16.16 -7.46
CA ASP A 256 -6.66 16.32 -6.07
C ASP A 256 -8.20 16.30 -5.93
N SER A 257 -8.94 16.41 -7.03
CA SER A 257 -10.41 16.30 -7.02
C SER A 257 -10.93 14.86 -6.91
N ASP A 258 -10.09 13.83 -7.14
CA ASP A 258 -10.51 12.43 -7.10
C ASP A 258 -10.78 11.89 -5.70
N PRO A 259 -9.88 12.07 -4.71
CA PRO A 259 -10.07 11.51 -3.38
C PRO A 259 -11.41 11.91 -2.75
N PRO A 260 -11.86 13.17 -2.77
CA PRO A 260 -13.16 13.54 -2.22
C PRO A 260 -14.34 12.85 -2.91
N ARG A 261 -14.28 12.68 -4.24
CA ARG A 261 -15.34 12.02 -5.02
C ARG A 261 -15.46 10.54 -4.64
N MET A 262 -14.31 9.82 -4.59
CA MET A 262 -14.30 8.41 -4.21
C MET A 262 -14.71 8.23 -2.74
N ALA A 263 -14.22 9.06 -1.84
CA ALA A 263 -14.59 8.99 -0.43
C ALA A 263 -16.08 9.23 -0.21
N ALA A 264 -16.71 10.11 -1.01
CA ALA A 264 -18.17 10.30 -0.99
C ALA A 264 -18.91 9.01 -1.40
N ALA A 265 -18.46 8.32 -2.45
CA ALA A 265 -19.02 7.03 -2.87
C ALA A 265 -18.77 5.93 -1.81
N VAL A 266 -17.59 5.87 -1.21
CA VAL A 266 -17.25 4.91 -0.14
C VAL A 266 -18.17 5.08 1.08
N ARG A 267 -18.55 6.30 1.43
CA ARG A 267 -19.49 6.53 2.55
C ARG A 267 -20.94 6.11 2.27
N LYS A 268 -21.34 6.02 1.00
CA LYS A 268 -22.69 5.60 0.60
C LYS A 268 -22.88 4.09 0.67
N VAL A 269 -21.82 3.30 0.44
CA VAL A 269 -21.92 1.84 0.43
C VAL A 269 -21.92 1.29 1.86
N ASP A 270 -22.70 0.24 2.11
CA ASP A 270 -22.90 -0.35 3.44
C ASP A 270 -21.83 -1.37 3.85
N LYS A 271 -21.12 -1.92 2.88
CA LYS A 271 -20.09 -2.96 3.09
C LYS A 271 -18.72 -2.38 3.42
N PRO A 272 -17.84 -3.13 4.11
CA PRO A 272 -16.46 -2.73 4.31
C PRO A 272 -15.78 -2.43 2.99
N THR A 273 -15.04 -1.33 2.95
CA THR A 273 -14.27 -0.92 1.79
C THR A 273 -12.78 -0.83 2.15
N LEU A 274 -11.94 -1.54 1.40
CA LEU A 274 -10.49 -1.47 1.50
C LEU A 274 -9.99 -0.37 0.55
N VAL A 275 -9.67 0.79 1.10
CA VAL A 275 -9.33 1.99 0.32
C VAL A 275 -7.84 2.04 0.02
N TYR A 276 -7.47 2.20 -1.24
CA TYR A 276 -6.08 2.22 -1.68
C TYR A 276 -5.71 3.49 -2.45
N LYS A 277 -4.41 3.67 -2.78
CA LYS A 277 -3.84 4.89 -3.38
C LYS A 277 -3.94 6.14 -2.48
N VAL A 278 -3.96 5.93 -1.15
CA VAL A 278 -4.02 7.00 -0.14
C VAL A 278 -2.86 8.00 -0.29
N LEU A 279 -1.66 7.50 -0.57
CA LEU A 279 -0.44 8.31 -0.72
C LEU A 279 -0.17 8.72 -2.19
N ALA A 280 -1.14 8.55 -3.09
CA ALA A 280 -1.03 8.90 -4.50
C ALA A 280 0.29 8.43 -5.14
N ALA A 281 0.67 7.15 -4.93
CA ALA A 281 1.92 6.55 -5.41
C ALA A 281 3.17 7.39 -5.04
N GLY A 282 3.25 7.84 -3.79
CA GLY A 282 4.36 8.63 -3.27
C GLY A 282 4.27 10.14 -3.52
N ARG A 283 3.30 10.61 -4.31
CA ARG A 283 3.12 12.06 -4.58
C ARG A 283 2.74 12.86 -3.33
N LYS A 284 2.18 12.19 -2.32
CA LYS A 284 1.85 12.74 -0.99
C LYS A 284 2.91 12.37 0.08
N CYS A 285 4.16 12.08 -0.33
CA CYS A 285 5.23 11.66 0.59
C CYS A 285 6.47 12.57 0.52
N ARG A 286 6.33 13.85 0.14
CA ARG A 286 7.45 14.80 0.09
C ARG A 286 7.98 15.19 1.47
N SER A 287 7.16 15.05 2.51
CA SER A 287 7.51 15.21 3.91
C SER A 287 6.66 14.28 4.78
N GLU A 288 7.11 14.02 6.02
CA GLU A 288 6.35 13.24 7.00
C GLU A 288 5.00 13.89 7.31
N GLU A 289 4.97 15.22 7.38
CA GLU A 289 3.74 15.97 7.60
C GLU A 289 2.74 15.78 6.45
N GLN A 290 3.18 15.83 5.20
CA GLN A 290 2.31 15.60 4.04
C GLN A 290 1.78 14.16 4.01
N LYS A 291 2.62 13.18 4.36
CA LYS A 291 2.23 11.77 4.51
C LYS A 291 1.16 11.60 5.60
N ARG A 292 1.38 12.22 6.77
CA ARG A 292 0.43 12.23 7.90
C ARG A 292 -0.92 12.82 7.49
N GLN A 293 -0.91 14.00 6.87
CA GLN A 293 -2.13 14.67 6.40
C GLN A 293 -2.93 13.81 5.41
N ALA A 294 -2.26 13.10 4.50
CA ALA A 294 -2.93 12.22 3.55
C ALA A 294 -3.57 11.00 4.24
N ILE A 295 -2.90 10.41 5.23
CA ILE A 295 -3.41 9.29 6.02
C ILE A 295 -4.59 9.75 6.89
N GLU A 296 -4.43 10.85 7.60
CA GLU A 296 -5.48 11.44 8.44
C GLU A 296 -6.72 11.80 7.62
N TRP A 297 -6.52 12.45 6.47
CA TRP A 297 -7.60 12.78 5.56
C TRP A 297 -8.36 11.53 5.11
N ALA A 298 -7.66 10.45 4.75
CA ALA A 298 -8.29 9.21 4.34
C ALA A 298 -9.18 8.65 5.45
N TYR A 299 -8.66 8.49 6.66
CA TYR A 299 -9.44 7.92 7.78
C TYR A 299 -10.61 8.81 8.24
N LYS A 300 -10.49 10.14 8.13
CA LYS A 300 -11.60 11.07 8.40
C LYS A 300 -12.72 10.99 7.35
N ASN A 301 -12.42 10.52 6.14
CA ASN A 301 -13.36 10.53 5.02
C ASN A 301 -13.88 9.15 4.60
N ILE A 302 -13.45 8.08 5.25
CA ILE A 302 -13.99 6.72 5.09
C ILE A 302 -14.78 6.31 6.33
N LYS A 303 -15.49 5.16 6.24
CA LYS A 303 -16.31 4.66 7.37
C LYS A 303 -15.45 4.02 8.47
N PRO A 304 -15.92 3.94 9.71
CA PRO A 304 -15.23 3.21 10.78
C PRO A 304 -15.00 1.72 10.49
N ILE A 305 -15.82 1.12 9.62
CA ILE A 305 -15.71 -0.29 9.19
C ILE A 305 -14.73 -0.50 8.02
N ASP A 306 -14.15 0.57 7.48
CA ASP A 306 -13.23 0.51 6.34
C ASP A 306 -11.77 0.40 6.81
N ALA A 307 -10.90 -0.06 5.90
CA ALA A 307 -9.46 -0.10 6.10
C ALA A 307 -8.72 0.54 4.93
N THR A 308 -7.45 0.91 5.14
CA THR A 308 -6.59 1.42 4.06
C THR A 308 -5.56 0.38 3.64
N ILE A 309 -5.24 0.35 2.34
CA ILE A 309 -4.13 -0.43 1.79
C ILE A 309 -3.02 0.54 1.42
N ILE A 310 -1.85 0.40 2.05
CA ILE A 310 -0.67 1.23 1.79
C ILE A 310 0.50 0.33 1.42
N GLY A 311 1.11 0.59 0.26
CA GLY A 311 2.36 -0.06 -0.15
C GLY A 311 3.53 0.54 0.63
N LEU A 312 4.42 -0.30 1.14
CA LEU A 312 5.59 0.08 1.92
C LEU A 312 6.87 -0.29 1.16
N PHE A 313 7.84 0.63 1.12
CA PHE A 313 9.15 0.45 0.49
C PHE A 313 10.26 0.88 1.46
N PRO A 314 10.60 0.04 2.48
CA PRO A 314 11.47 0.40 3.58
C PRO A 314 12.96 0.34 3.19
N LYS A 315 13.31 0.92 2.03
CA LYS A 315 14.71 0.99 1.57
C LYS A 315 15.49 2.12 2.23
N PHE A 316 14.82 3.24 2.52
CA PHE A 316 15.46 4.47 2.96
C PHE A 316 15.08 4.90 4.39
N SER A 317 13.99 4.36 4.93
CA SER A 317 13.53 4.58 6.30
C SER A 317 12.72 3.38 6.79
N ASP A 318 12.41 3.32 8.09
CA ASP A 318 11.52 2.29 8.67
C ASP A 318 10.05 2.64 8.43
N GLN A 319 9.63 2.55 7.17
CA GLN A 319 8.26 2.90 6.77
C GLN A 319 7.18 2.04 7.47
N VAL A 320 7.52 0.84 7.95
CA VAL A 320 6.56 0.00 8.69
C VAL A 320 6.21 0.65 10.02
N THR A 321 7.24 0.92 10.82
CA THR A 321 7.06 1.57 12.14
C THR A 321 6.42 2.95 11.99
N GLU A 322 6.96 3.80 11.11
CA GLU A 322 6.46 5.15 10.85
C GLU A 322 4.98 5.17 10.47
N THR A 323 4.60 4.33 9.48
CA THR A 323 3.21 4.33 8.99
C THR A 323 2.25 3.72 10.02
N ALA A 324 2.64 2.64 10.70
CA ALA A 324 1.82 2.04 11.74
C ALA A 324 1.60 3.00 12.91
N GLN A 325 2.63 3.75 13.32
CA GLN A 325 2.50 4.76 14.37
C GLN A 325 1.57 5.90 13.93
N MET A 326 1.74 6.44 12.73
CA MET A 326 0.83 7.49 12.20
C MET A 326 -0.63 7.03 12.21
N VAL A 327 -0.88 5.79 11.79
CA VAL A 327 -2.25 5.25 11.77
C VAL A 327 -2.82 5.09 13.18
N ARG A 328 -2.03 4.65 14.17
CA ARG A 328 -2.48 4.59 15.58
C ARG A 328 -2.87 5.97 16.07
N GLU A 329 -1.99 6.97 15.89
CA GLU A 329 -2.23 8.34 16.33
C GLU A 329 -3.47 8.98 15.69
N VAL A 330 -3.71 8.68 14.41
CA VAL A 330 -4.88 9.17 13.67
C VAL A 330 -6.18 8.49 14.12
N LEU A 331 -6.10 7.25 14.61
CA LEU A 331 -7.27 6.45 15.02
C LEU A 331 -7.52 6.43 16.53
N ALA A 332 -6.60 7.02 17.32
CA ALA A 332 -6.78 7.23 18.76
C ALA A 332 -7.82 8.32 19.04
#